data_c5915294b3c1ed2e67a077212e234ad8
#
_entry.id   c5915294b3c1ed2e67a077212e234ad8
#
_cell.length_a   1.000
_cell.length_b   1.000
_cell.length_c   1.000
_cell.angle_alpha   90.00
_cell.angle_beta   90.00
_cell.angle_gamma   90.00
#
_symmetry.space_group_name_H-M   'P 1'
#
loop_
_entity.id
_entity.type
_entity.pdbx_description
1 polymer ?
#
loop_
_entity_poly.entity_id
_entity_poly.type
_entity_poly.pdbx_seq_one_letter_code
_entity_poly.pdbx_strand_id
1 'polypeptide(L)'
;MFNKYKKNYYSQAGEDGVLLELLKRLKIKKNQLNWCCEFGAWDGVHGSNTFNLVKNFNYNAVYIEGDKNKFKDLLKTKEKYPRILAFNNYVSHKRKSFLLDTILKKTK
;
A
#
# COMPACT_ATOMS: atom_id res chain seq x y z
N MET A 1 20.83 5.88 -11.48
CA MET A 1 21.34 4.75 -10.68
C MET A 1 20.30 3.64 -10.51
N PHE A 2 19.06 3.94 -10.10
CA PHE A 2 18.04 2.92 -9.91
C PHE A 2 17.17 2.65 -11.15
N ASN A 3 17.38 3.36 -12.25
CA ASN A 3 16.58 3.19 -13.47
C ASN A 3 16.57 1.75 -14.02
N LYS A 4 17.69 1.05 -13.89
CA LYS A 4 17.79 -0.35 -14.35
C LYS A 4 16.93 -1.31 -13.54
N TYR A 5 16.45 -0.91 -12.36
CA TYR A 5 15.60 -1.74 -11.51
C TYR A 5 14.12 -1.45 -11.71
N LYS A 6 13.76 -0.48 -12.56
CA LYS A 6 12.37 -0.22 -12.89
C LYS A 6 11.72 -1.44 -13.47
N LYS A 7 10.64 -1.86 -12.87
CA LYS A 7 9.84 -2.98 -13.34
C LYS A 7 8.45 -2.82 -12.77
N ASN A 8 7.46 -2.96 -13.64
CA ASN A 8 6.08 -2.90 -13.19
C ASN A 8 5.61 -4.29 -12.79
N TYR A 9 5.53 -4.55 -11.49
CA TYR A 9 4.76 -5.67 -10.99
C TYR A 9 3.29 -5.25 -10.93
N TYR A 10 2.99 -4.12 -10.34
CA TYR A 10 1.66 -3.51 -10.25
C TYR A 10 1.68 -2.00 -10.45
N SER A 11 2.83 -1.34 -10.32
CA SER A 11 2.99 0.10 -10.48
C SER A 11 2.93 0.53 -11.94
N GLN A 12 2.92 1.85 -12.18
CA GLN A 12 2.77 2.41 -13.52
C GLN A 12 4.10 2.77 -14.19
N ALA A 13 5.07 3.21 -13.41
CA ALA A 13 6.34 3.72 -13.92
C ALA A 13 7.57 2.98 -13.37
N GLY A 14 7.39 1.73 -12.98
CA GLY A 14 8.47 0.88 -12.50
C GLY A 14 8.85 1.08 -11.04
N GLU A 15 8.05 1.82 -10.29
CA GLU A 15 8.38 2.20 -8.89
C GLU A 15 8.49 0.98 -7.99
N ASP A 16 7.62 -0.01 -8.13
CA ASP A 16 7.66 -1.18 -7.26
C ASP A 16 8.91 -2.05 -7.48
N GLY A 17 9.44 -2.07 -8.71
CA GLY A 17 10.72 -2.72 -8.97
C GLY A 17 11.88 -2.02 -8.27
N VAL A 18 11.90 -0.69 -8.32
CA VAL A 18 12.90 0.12 -7.61
C VAL A 18 12.77 -0.05 -6.11
N LEU A 19 11.55 -0.02 -5.59
CA LEU A 19 11.27 -0.22 -4.16
C LEU A 19 11.79 -1.57 -3.69
N LEU A 20 11.55 -2.63 -4.45
CA LEU A 20 12.02 -3.97 -4.10
C LEU A 20 13.55 -4.03 -3.99
N GLU A 21 14.25 -3.38 -4.93
CA GLU A 21 15.72 -3.32 -4.88
C GLU A 21 16.23 -2.55 -3.65
N LEU A 22 15.57 -1.42 -3.31
CA LEU A 22 15.89 -0.66 -2.11
C LEU A 22 15.72 -1.50 -0.85
N LEU A 23 14.63 -2.24 -0.73
CA LEU A 23 14.38 -3.09 0.42
C LEU A 23 15.42 -4.19 0.56
N LYS A 24 15.87 -4.76 -0.56
CA LYS A 24 16.97 -5.74 -0.57
C LYS A 24 18.26 -5.13 -0.04
N ARG A 25 18.60 -3.92 -0.49
CA ARG A 25 19.82 -3.22 -0.05
C ARG A 25 19.77 -2.83 1.42
N LEU A 26 18.59 -2.52 1.94
CA LEU A 26 18.38 -2.23 3.35
C LEU A 26 18.31 -3.50 4.21
N LYS A 27 18.38 -4.67 3.58
CA LYS A 27 18.34 -5.98 4.26
C LYS A 27 17.05 -6.18 5.07
N ILE A 28 15.94 -5.67 4.54
CA ILE A 28 14.61 -5.90 5.15
C ILE A 28 14.25 -7.37 4.96
N LYS A 29 14.06 -8.07 6.06
CA LYS A 29 13.81 -9.51 6.03
C LYS A 29 12.37 -9.83 5.67
N LYS A 30 12.18 -10.83 4.82
CA LYS A 30 10.89 -11.30 4.35
C LYS A 30 9.97 -11.80 5.47
N ASN A 31 10.56 -12.37 6.53
CA ASN A 31 9.80 -12.98 7.62
C ASN A 31 9.46 -12.03 8.77
N GLN A 32 9.87 -10.78 8.68
CA GLN A 32 9.50 -9.77 9.68
C GLN A 32 8.07 -9.30 9.46
N LEU A 33 7.42 -8.86 10.53
CA LEU A 33 6.10 -8.25 10.47
C LEU A 33 6.25 -6.82 9.95
N ASN A 34 6.21 -6.66 8.65
CA ASN A 34 6.40 -5.38 7.98
C ASN A 34 5.07 -4.79 7.55
N TRP A 35 5.01 -3.47 7.53
CA TRP A 35 3.83 -2.71 7.15
C TRP A 35 4.14 -1.75 6.02
N CYS A 36 3.18 -1.56 5.14
CA CYS A 36 3.21 -0.52 4.12
C CYS A 36 1.87 0.22 4.12
N CYS A 37 1.85 1.39 3.50
CA CYS A 37 0.69 2.25 3.48
C CYS A 37 0.58 2.95 2.13
N GLU A 38 -0.63 3.01 1.60
CA GLU A 38 -0.96 3.84 0.44
C GLU A 38 -2.25 4.60 0.68
N PHE A 39 -2.32 5.84 0.23
CA PHE A 39 -3.55 6.60 0.14
C PHE A 39 -3.85 6.87 -1.34
N GLY A 40 -5.14 7.01 -1.68
CA GLY A 40 -5.56 6.97 -3.06
C GLY A 40 -5.38 5.58 -3.66
N ALA A 41 -5.61 4.54 -2.88
CA ALA A 41 -5.18 3.18 -3.20
C ALA A 41 -6.05 2.48 -4.26
N TRP A 42 -7.23 2.99 -4.55
CA TRP A 42 -8.23 2.40 -5.45
C TRP A 42 -8.55 0.95 -5.02
N ASP A 43 -8.27 -0.03 -5.89
CA ASP A 43 -8.48 -1.45 -5.58
C ASP A 43 -7.30 -2.08 -4.84
N GLY A 44 -6.28 -1.30 -4.55
CA GLY A 44 -5.06 -1.77 -3.88
C GLY A 44 -4.08 -2.50 -4.80
N VAL A 45 -4.39 -2.65 -6.07
CA VAL A 45 -3.59 -3.43 -7.04
C VAL A 45 -3.13 -2.56 -8.21
N HIS A 46 -4.07 -1.97 -8.96
CA HIS A 46 -3.76 -1.18 -10.15
C HIS A 46 -2.93 0.05 -9.81
N GLY A 47 -1.76 0.17 -10.41
CA GLY A 47 -0.85 1.27 -10.17
C GLY A 47 -0.24 1.29 -8.78
N SER A 48 -0.42 0.24 -7.99
CA SER A 48 0.09 0.19 -6.62
C SER A 48 1.60 0.05 -6.58
N ASN A 49 2.23 0.82 -5.69
CA ASN A 49 3.67 0.71 -5.43
C ASN A 49 3.99 -0.37 -4.40
N THR A 50 3.01 -0.80 -3.60
CA THR A 50 3.24 -1.68 -2.46
C THR A 50 2.54 -3.03 -2.55
N PHE A 51 1.60 -3.24 -3.47
CA PHE A 51 0.83 -4.48 -3.51
C PHE A 51 1.71 -5.73 -3.70
N ASN A 52 2.80 -5.59 -4.46
CA ASN A 52 3.77 -6.68 -4.61
C ASN A 52 4.33 -7.14 -3.26
N LEU A 53 4.52 -6.22 -2.33
CA LEU A 53 4.98 -6.53 -0.97
C LEU A 53 3.93 -7.32 -0.19
N VAL A 54 2.66 -6.96 -0.34
CA VAL A 54 1.55 -7.67 0.30
C VAL A 54 1.43 -9.08 -0.23
N LYS A 55 1.40 -9.22 -1.55
CA LYS A 55 1.17 -10.50 -2.22
C LYS A 55 2.33 -11.47 -2.07
N ASN A 56 3.54 -11.00 -2.30
CA ASN A 56 4.71 -11.87 -2.46
C ASN A 56 5.70 -11.83 -1.28
N PHE A 57 5.58 -10.87 -0.39
CA PHE A 57 6.53 -10.67 0.72
C PHE A 57 5.85 -10.61 2.09
N ASN A 58 4.57 -10.98 2.16
CA ASN A 58 3.80 -11.06 3.41
C ASN A 58 3.70 -9.77 4.20
N TYR A 59 3.75 -8.61 3.53
CA TYR A 59 3.54 -7.34 4.20
C TYR A 59 2.08 -7.18 4.62
N ASN A 60 1.88 -6.55 5.76
CA ASN A 60 0.59 -5.99 6.14
C ASN A 60 0.47 -4.60 5.50
N ALA A 61 -0.73 -4.17 5.18
CA ALA A 61 -0.94 -2.91 4.49
C ALA A 61 -2.07 -2.11 5.11
N VAL A 62 -1.90 -0.79 5.10
CA VAL A 62 -2.97 0.17 5.35
C VAL A 62 -3.26 0.86 4.02
N TYR A 63 -4.43 0.59 3.46
CA TYR A 63 -4.85 1.18 2.20
C TYR A 63 -6.04 2.10 2.44
N ILE A 64 -5.92 3.33 1.97
CA ILE A 64 -6.87 4.39 2.21
C ILE A 64 -7.39 4.86 0.86
N GLU A 65 -8.71 4.82 0.67
CA GLU A 65 -9.35 5.29 -0.55
C GLU A 65 -10.57 6.13 -0.21
N GLY A 66 -10.59 7.37 -0.70
CA GLY A 66 -11.66 8.31 -0.38
C GLY A 66 -12.92 8.14 -1.24
N ASP A 67 -12.77 7.70 -2.49
CA ASP A 67 -13.89 7.51 -3.39
C ASP A 67 -14.67 6.25 -3.00
N LYS A 68 -15.98 6.37 -2.79
CA LYS A 68 -16.81 5.26 -2.34
C LYS A 68 -16.86 4.11 -3.33
N ASN A 69 -16.90 4.41 -4.62
CA ASN A 69 -16.96 3.37 -5.66
C ASN A 69 -15.64 2.63 -5.79
N LYS A 70 -14.53 3.37 -5.78
CA LYS A 70 -13.19 2.77 -5.78
C LYS A 70 -12.94 1.96 -4.51
N PHE A 71 -13.46 2.43 -3.38
CA PHE A 71 -13.33 1.70 -2.12
C PHE A 71 -14.02 0.33 -2.16
N LYS A 72 -15.12 0.21 -2.88
CA LYS A 72 -15.79 -1.09 -3.09
C LYS A 72 -14.84 -2.10 -3.75
N ASP A 73 -14.04 -1.63 -4.71
CA ASP A 73 -13.04 -2.47 -5.37
C ASP A 73 -11.95 -2.88 -4.40
N LEU A 74 -11.54 -1.97 -3.50
CA LEU A 74 -10.56 -2.26 -2.47
C LEU A 74 -11.06 -3.34 -1.50
N LEU A 75 -12.34 -3.29 -1.12
CA LEU A 75 -12.92 -4.30 -0.24
C LEU A 75 -12.89 -5.70 -0.87
N LYS A 76 -13.07 -5.81 -2.18
CA LYS A 76 -12.95 -7.08 -2.88
C LYS A 76 -11.52 -7.63 -2.81
N THR A 77 -10.53 -6.75 -2.96
CA THR A 77 -9.12 -7.13 -2.84
C THR A 77 -8.80 -7.58 -1.41
N LYS A 78 -9.34 -6.87 -0.42
CA LYS A 78 -9.14 -7.22 0.99
C LYS A 78 -9.67 -8.63 1.31
N GLU A 79 -10.76 -9.05 0.71
CA GLU A 79 -11.29 -10.41 0.92
C GLU A 79 -10.26 -11.48 0.55
N LYS A 80 -9.50 -11.25 -0.53
CA LYS A 80 -8.43 -12.15 -0.98
C LYS A 80 -7.15 -11.99 -0.19
N TYR A 81 -6.89 -10.80 0.33
CA TYR A 81 -5.66 -10.47 1.03
C TYR A 81 -6.00 -9.82 2.39
N PRO A 82 -6.32 -10.65 3.41
CA PRO A 82 -6.76 -10.13 4.71
C PRO A 82 -5.73 -9.28 5.47
N ARG A 83 -4.48 -9.28 5.02
CA ARG A 83 -3.45 -8.42 5.58
C ARG A 83 -3.66 -6.94 5.28
N ILE A 84 -4.60 -6.63 4.37
CA ILE A 84 -4.95 -5.26 4.02
C ILE A 84 -5.97 -4.74 5.03
N LEU A 85 -5.66 -3.64 5.69
CA LEU A 85 -6.63 -2.84 6.44
C LEU A 85 -7.09 -1.71 5.52
N ALA A 86 -8.38 -1.67 5.23
CA ALA A 86 -8.95 -0.75 4.26
C ALA A 86 -9.76 0.34 4.97
N PHE A 87 -9.52 1.59 4.61
CA PHE A 87 -10.21 2.76 5.17
C PHE A 87 -10.80 3.62 4.07
N ASN A 88 -12.09 3.93 4.18
CA ASN A 88 -12.74 4.84 3.25
C ASN A 88 -12.66 6.27 3.80
N ASN A 89 -11.55 6.92 3.52
CA ASN A 89 -11.27 8.28 3.99
C ASN A 89 -10.50 9.05 2.95
N TYR A 90 -10.69 10.38 2.93
CA TYR A 90 -9.76 11.29 2.26
C TYR A 90 -8.71 11.73 3.27
N VAL A 91 -7.44 11.70 2.87
CA VAL A 91 -6.35 12.18 3.71
C VAL A 91 -6.31 13.71 3.63
N SER A 92 -6.33 14.38 4.78
CA SER A 92 -6.32 15.84 4.87
C SER A 92 -5.54 16.28 6.11
N HIS A 93 -4.87 17.42 6.01
CA HIS A 93 -4.21 18.04 7.17
C HIS A 93 -5.03 19.18 7.79
N LYS A 94 -6.26 19.38 7.32
CA LYS A 94 -7.15 20.41 7.87
C LYS A 94 -8.21 19.84 8.81
N ARG A 95 -8.66 18.60 8.59
CA ARG A 95 -9.70 17.95 9.41
C ARG A 95 -9.08 16.80 10.19
N LYS A 96 -9.21 16.87 11.51
CA LYS A 96 -8.60 15.89 12.41
C LYS A 96 -8.99 14.44 12.09
N SER A 97 -10.24 14.19 11.72
CA SER A 97 -10.73 12.84 11.41
C SER A 97 -10.13 12.25 10.14
N PHE A 98 -9.54 13.09 9.28
CA PHE A 98 -8.92 12.66 8.02
C PHE A 98 -7.41 12.80 8.02
N LEU A 99 -6.79 13.16 9.15
CA LEU A 99 -5.34 13.19 9.25
C LEU A 99 -4.79 11.77 9.18
N LEU A 100 -3.70 11.60 8.45
CA LEU A 100 -3.07 10.30 8.26
C LEU A 100 -2.71 9.64 9.60
N ASP A 101 -2.15 10.39 10.54
CA ASP A 101 -1.79 9.85 11.85
C ASP A 101 -3.02 9.37 12.64
N THR A 102 -4.16 10.05 12.50
CA THR A 102 -5.41 9.63 13.13
C THR A 102 -5.88 8.30 12.55
N ILE A 103 -5.80 8.15 11.23
CA ILE A 103 -6.16 6.90 10.55
C ILE A 103 -5.22 5.78 10.99
N LEU A 104 -3.93 6.03 11.01
CA LEU A 104 -2.93 5.03 11.39
C LEU A 104 -3.07 4.57 12.85
N LYS A 105 -3.53 5.43 13.75
CA LYS A 105 -3.79 5.04 15.14
C LYS A 105 -4.88 3.98 15.27
N LYS A 106 -5.82 3.93 14.32
CA LYS A 106 -6.88 2.92 14.32
C LYS A 106 -6.38 1.53 13.95
N THR A 107 -5.15 1.42 13.48
CA THR A 107 -4.56 0.14 13.06
C THR A 107 -3.76 -0.57 14.15
N LYS A 108 -3.57 0.11 15.28
CA LYS A 108 -2.79 -0.44 16.39
C LYS A 108 -3.66 -1.10 17.42
#